data_2565aa33882106bf9dbeb2b1f287341c
#
_entry.id   2565aa33882106bf9dbeb2b1f287341c
#
_cell.length_a   1.000
_cell.length_b   1.000
_cell.length_c   1.000
_cell.angle_alpha   90.00
_cell.angle_beta   90.00
_cell.angle_gamma   90.00
#
_symmetry.space_group_name_H-M   'P 1'
#
loop_
_entity.id
_entity.type
_entity.pdbx_description
1 polymer ?
#
loop_
_entity_poly.entity_id
_entity_poly.type
_entity_poly.pdbx_seq_one_letter_code
_entity_poly.pdbx_strand_id
1 'polypeptide(L)'
;VAKSKQTTARKKMLEKLNVEEIRPSSRKYPGIIFSMEREPGNQILEVQDLKAVDTDGTVLFDKVNFNIEKGQKTVFLSRNPKAMTALFEIINGNRSAEAGTYNWGITITTAYLPLDNTAFFDSELNLVDWLSQYGPGNEVAMKGFLGRMLFKQEEVEKKVNVLSGGEKMRCMIARMQLQNANCLILDTPTNHLDLESIQAFNNNLVAFKGNIIFSSHDHEFIETVANRIIELTPNGTIDKLMNYDEYIHDEQIKAHRERMYS
;
A
#
# COMPACT_ATOMS: atom_id res chain seq x y z
N VAL A 1 -50.70 1.72 -26.88
CA VAL A 1 -50.14 3.03 -27.30
C VAL A 1 -49.24 3.67 -26.26
N ALA A 2 -49.36 3.33 -24.94
CA ALA A 2 -48.53 3.88 -23.89
C ALA A 2 -47.10 3.30 -23.81
N LYS A 3 -46.88 2.06 -24.21
CA LYS A 3 -45.55 1.38 -24.17
C LYS A 3 -44.54 1.95 -25.19
N SER A 4 -45.01 2.52 -26.30
CA SER A 4 -44.14 3.04 -27.38
C SER A 4 -43.49 4.40 -27.01
N LYS A 5 -44.14 5.24 -26.19
CA LYS A 5 -43.61 6.55 -25.78
C LYS A 5 -42.49 6.44 -24.72
N GLN A 6 -42.56 5.43 -23.83
CA GLN A 6 -41.51 5.19 -22.85
C GLN A 6 -40.22 4.64 -23.47
N THR A 7 -40.35 3.82 -24.52
CA THR A 7 -39.19 3.24 -25.23
C THR A 7 -38.45 4.34 -26.03
N THR A 8 -39.18 5.29 -26.61
CA THR A 8 -38.61 6.41 -27.36
C THR A 8 -37.91 7.41 -26.45
N ALA A 9 -38.44 7.66 -25.25
CA ALA A 9 -37.83 8.53 -24.26
C ALA A 9 -36.53 7.93 -23.69
N ARG A 10 -36.53 6.59 -23.41
CA ARG A 10 -35.31 5.87 -23.00
C ARG A 10 -34.24 5.81 -24.10
N LYS A 11 -34.64 5.66 -25.34
CA LYS A 11 -33.73 5.68 -26.49
C LYS A 11 -33.07 7.06 -26.67
N LYS A 12 -33.83 8.15 -26.53
CA LYS A 12 -33.30 9.51 -26.54
C LYS A 12 -32.40 9.82 -25.34
N MET A 13 -32.66 9.23 -24.18
CA MET A 13 -31.76 9.34 -23.00
C MET A 13 -30.45 8.59 -23.22
N LEU A 14 -30.51 7.41 -23.81
CA LEU A 14 -29.31 6.61 -24.18
C LEU A 14 -28.49 7.28 -25.29
N GLU A 15 -29.15 7.90 -26.27
CA GLU A 15 -28.47 8.68 -27.32
C GLU A 15 -27.82 9.95 -26.77
N LYS A 16 -28.41 10.61 -25.76
CA LYS A 16 -27.77 11.74 -25.06
C LYS A 16 -26.61 11.31 -24.18
N LEU A 17 -26.60 10.11 -23.64
CA LEU A 17 -25.48 9.54 -22.88
C LEU A 17 -24.34 9.06 -23.79
N ASN A 18 -24.61 8.82 -25.08
CA ASN A 18 -23.61 8.36 -26.04
C ASN A 18 -22.91 9.47 -26.84
N VAL A 19 -23.16 10.73 -26.58
CA VAL A 19 -22.62 11.87 -27.37
C VAL A 19 -21.91 12.91 -26.49
N GLU A 20 -21.37 12.54 -25.37
CA GLU A 20 -20.17 13.20 -24.92
C GLU A 20 -18.99 12.34 -25.40
N GLU A 21 -18.40 12.69 -26.53
CA GLU A 21 -17.03 12.31 -26.84
C GLU A 21 -16.19 12.68 -25.60
N ILE A 22 -15.90 11.66 -24.78
CA ILE A 22 -14.93 11.80 -23.70
C ILE A 22 -13.64 12.16 -24.43
N ARG A 23 -13.30 13.44 -24.46
CA ARG A 23 -12.00 13.89 -24.95
C ARG A 23 -10.98 13.05 -24.19
N PRO A 24 -10.07 12.33 -24.90
CA PRO A 24 -9.08 11.53 -24.21
C PRO A 24 -8.40 12.43 -23.19
N SER A 25 -8.46 12.04 -21.93
CA SER A 25 -7.86 12.77 -20.82
C SER A 25 -6.39 12.99 -21.16
N SER A 26 -5.92 14.24 -21.11
CA SER A 26 -4.49 14.55 -21.25
C SER A 26 -3.68 14.06 -20.03
N ARG A 27 -4.36 13.53 -19.01
CA ARG A 27 -3.76 12.99 -17.80
C ARG A 27 -3.02 11.70 -18.13
N LYS A 28 -1.78 11.64 -17.69
CA LYS A 28 -0.94 10.45 -17.82
C LYS A 28 -0.94 9.71 -16.51
N TYR A 29 -1.25 8.42 -16.57
CA TYR A 29 -1.21 7.52 -15.43
C TYR A 29 0.05 6.66 -15.50
N PRO A 30 0.77 6.46 -14.40
CA PRO A 30 1.88 5.52 -14.40
C PRO A 30 1.39 4.09 -14.63
N GLY A 31 2.17 3.30 -15.35
CA GLY A 31 1.91 1.88 -15.63
C GLY A 31 2.40 1.01 -14.48
N ILE A 32 1.70 1.00 -13.35
CA ILE A 32 2.05 0.20 -12.18
C ILE A 32 1.45 -1.19 -12.32
N ILE A 33 2.30 -2.23 -12.28
CA ILE A 33 1.86 -3.63 -12.28
C ILE A 33 2.71 -4.39 -11.27
N PHE A 34 2.07 -4.89 -10.20
CA PHE A 34 2.70 -5.80 -9.27
C PHE A 34 2.45 -7.24 -9.69
N SER A 35 3.52 -8.00 -9.83
CA SER A 35 3.51 -9.43 -10.12
C SER A 35 4.24 -10.20 -9.03
N MET A 36 3.97 -11.50 -8.93
CA MET A 36 4.60 -12.40 -7.97
C MET A 36 5.45 -13.42 -8.73
N GLU A 37 6.66 -13.65 -8.26
CA GLU A 37 7.48 -14.76 -8.75
C GLU A 37 6.95 -16.12 -8.27
N ARG A 38 6.37 -16.14 -7.06
CA ARG A 38 5.83 -17.33 -6.41
C ARG A 38 4.51 -17.03 -5.72
N GLU A 39 3.53 -17.92 -5.84
CA GLU A 39 2.32 -17.84 -5.04
C GLU A 39 2.61 -18.09 -3.55
N PRO A 40 2.00 -17.32 -2.63
CA PRO A 40 2.16 -17.55 -1.21
C PRO A 40 1.44 -18.84 -0.77
N GLY A 41 1.96 -19.50 0.27
CA GLY A 41 1.24 -20.52 1.01
C GLY A 41 0.10 -19.93 1.84
N ASN A 42 -0.58 -20.77 2.63
CA ASN A 42 -1.76 -20.35 3.39
C ASN A 42 -1.40 -19.47 4.60
N GLN A 43 -0.27 -19.70 5.24
CA GLN A 43 0.21 -18.90 6.36
C GLN A 43 1.19 -17.84 5.87
N ILE A 44 0.87 -16.59 6.12
CA ILE A 44 1.66 -15.44 5.69
C ILE A 44 2.52 -14.93 6.83
N LEU A 45 1.88 -14.48 7.92
CA LEU A 45 2.55 -13.88 9.07
C LEU A 45 1.78 -14.21 10.34
N GLU A 46 2.48 -14.73 11.34
CA GLU A 46 1.96 -14.94 12.69
C GLU A 46 2.67 -13.98 13.65
N VAL A 47 1.90 -13.29 14.50
CA VAL A 47 2.41 -12.36 15.51
C VAL A 47 1.81 -12.74 16.85
N GLN A 48 2.64 -12.90 17.88
CA GLN A 48 2.25 -13.30 19.22
C GLN A 48 2.82 -12.35 20.28
N ASP A 49 1.91 -11.78 21.09
CA ASP A 49 2.20 -10.92 22.24
C ASP A 49 3.21 -9.81 21.97
N LEU A 50 3.17 -9.24 20.76
CA LEU A 50 4.12 -8.24 20.31
C LEU A 50 3.91 -6.93 21.05
N LYS A 51 5.03 -6.31 21.47
CA LYS A 51 5.06 -5.02 22.17
C LYS A 51 6.09 -4.11 21.53
N ALA A 52 5.73 -2.85 21.38
CA ALA A 52 6.64 -1.79 20.99
C ALA A 52 6.42 -0.54 21.85
N VAL A 53 7.53 0.08 22.21
CA VAL A 53 7.60 1.30 23.03
C VAL A 53 8.36 2.37 22.26
N ASP A 54 7.88 3.61 22.27
CA ASP A 54 8.58 4.73 21.65
C ASP A 54 9.80 5.14 22.47
N THR A 55 10.66 5.94 21.88
CA THR A 55 11.91 6.44 22.51
C THR A 55 11.65 7.26 23.77
N ASP A 56 10.46 7.87 23.91
CA ASP A 56 10.02 8.61 25.10
C ASP A 56 9.38 7.73 26.19
N GLY A 57 9.31 6.41 25.98
CA GLY A 57 8.69 5.45 26.87
C GLY A 57 7.19 5.23 26.66
N THR A 58 6.57 5.90 25.69
CA THR A 58 5.16 5.70 25.37
C THR A 58 4.94 4.31 24.78
N VAL A 59 3.99 3.54 25.32
CA VAL A 59 3.60 2.24 24.76
C VAL A 59 2.83 2.47 23.47
N LEU A 60 3.42 2.07 22.35
CA LEU A 60 2.80 2.16 21.03
C LEU A 60 1.72 1.09 20.86
N PHE A 61 2.06 -0.13 21.21
CA PHE A 61 1.14 -1.27 21.32
C PHE A 61 1.71 -2.33 22.25
N ASP A 62 0.84 -3.15 22.81
CA ASP A 62 1.19 -4.26 23.70
C ASP A 62 0.21 -5.41 23.50
N LYS A 63 0.67 -6.64 23.72
CA LYS A 63 -0.12 -7.88 23.57
C LYS A 63 -0.82 -7.98 22.20
N VAL A 64 -0.11 -7.58 21.15
CA VAL A 64 -0.60 -7.62 19.78
C VAL A 64 -0.51 -9.06 19.27
N ASN A 65 -1.65 -9.61 18.89
CA ASN A 65 -1.78 -10.97 18.38
C ASN A 65 -2.61 -10.97 17.10
N PHE A 66 -2.09 -11.52 16.04
CA PHE A 66 -2.82 -11.77 14.80
C PHE A 66 -2.13 -12.82 13.94
N ASN A 67 -2.88 -13.37 13.00
CA ASN A 67 -2.39 -14.28 11.99
C ASN A 67 -2.92 -13.82 10.63
N ILE A 68 -2.03 -13.54 9.68
CA ILE A 68 -2.38 -13.16 8.31
C ILE A 68 -2.41 -14.41 7.43
N GLU A 69 -3.51 -14.59 6.73
CA GLU A 69 -3.75 -15.70 5.82
C GLU A 69 -3.70 -15.26 4.35
N LYS A 70 -3.56 -16.24 3.46
CA LYS A 70 -3.50 -16.01 2.01
C LYS A 70 -4.70 -15.19 1.51
N GLY A 71 -4.43 -14.19 0.67
CA GLY A 71 -5.43 -13.35 0.02
C GLY A 71 -5.91 -12.16 0.88
N GLN A 72 -5.47 -12.05 2.13
CA GLN A 72 -5.84 -10.93 2.98
C GLN A 72 -5.05 -9.67 2.62
N LYS A 73 -5.79 -8.57 2.50
CA LYS A 73 -5.27 -7.21 2.34
C LYS A 73 -5.65 -6.44 3.60
N THR A 74 -4.70 -6.30 4.49
CA THR A 74 -4.92 -5.84 5.85
C THR A 74 -4.43 -4.42 6.03
N VAL A 75 -5.33 -3.52 6.43
CA VAL A 75 -4.96 -2.19 6.91
C VAL A 75 -4.70 -2.23 8.40
N PHE A 76 -3.60 -1.62 8.81
CA PHE A 76 -3.28 -1.40 10.23
C PHE A 76 -3.63 0.04 10.60
N LEU A 77 -4.33 0.19 11.70
CA LEU A 77 -4.75 1.47 12.26
C LEU A 77 -4.18 1.63 13.66
N SER A 78 -4.00 2.87 14.08
CA SER A 78 -3.73 3.26 15.47
C SER A 78 -4.00 4.75 15.65
N ARG A 79 -4.33 5.17 16.86
CA ARG A 79 -4.37 6.60 17.23
C ARG A 79 -2.98 7.24 17.19
N ASN A 80 -1.93 6.45 17.39
CA ASN A 80 -0.54 6.90 17.25
C ASN A 80 0.05 6.34 15.95
N PRO A 81 0.33 7.17 14.93
CA PRO A 81 0.90 6.72 13.65
C PRO A 81 2.23 5.97 13.79
N LYS A 82 3.01 6.27 14.82
CA LYS A 82 4.27 5.57 15.10
C LYS A 82 4.09 4.09 15.40
N ALA A 83 2.89 3.67 15.83
CA ALA A 83 2.58 2.27 16.09
C ALA A 83 2.66 1.43 14.81
N MET A 84 2.10 1.90 13.69
CA MET A 84 2.15 1.19 12.42
C MET A 84 3.58 1.10 11.89
N THR A 85 4.32 2.22 11.90
CA THR A 85 5.73 2.24 11.50
C THR A 85 6.56 1.27 12.35
N ALA A 86 6.36 1.25 13.67
CA ALA A 86 7.05 0.33 14.56
C ALA A 86 6.76 -1.14 14.21
N LEU A 87 5.50 -1.49 13.96
CA LEU A 87 5.14 -2.83 13.54
C LEU A 87 5.84 -3.22 12.23
N PHE A 88 5.79 -2.37 11.22
CA PHE A 88 6.40 -2.66 9.91
C PHE A 88 7.92 -2.78 10.00
N GLU A 89 8.58 -1.93 10.77
CA GLU A 89 10.01 -2.03 11.01
C GLU A 89 10.39 -3.32 11.76
N ILE A 90 9.58 -3.76 12.71
CA ILE A 90 9.80 -5.00 13.46
C ILE A 90 9.68 -6.21 12.53
N ILE A 91 8.59 -6.34 11.79
CA ILE A 91 8.36 -7.50 10.92
C ILE A 91 9.28 -7.55 9.70
N ASN A 92 9.91 -6.43 9.35
CA ASN A 92 10.98 -6.37 8.34
C ASN A 92 12.38 -6.58 8.92
N GLY A 93 12.51 -6.79 10.23
CA GLY A 93 13.78 -7.04 10.90
C GLY A 93 14.67 -5.82 11.12
N ASN A 94 14.13 -4.60 10.91
CA ASN A 94 14.84 -3.34 11.05
C ASN A 94 14.81 -2.78 12.49
N ARG A 95 13.93 -3.32 13.32
CA ARG A 95 13.74 -2.93 14.72
C ARG A 95 13.44 -4.16 15.56
N SER A 96 13.96 -4.21 16.78
CA SER A 96 13.61 -5.21 17.77
C SER A 96 12.31 -4.83 18.50
N ALA A 97 11.47 -5.82 18.81
CA ALA A 97 10.33 -5.63 19.69
C ALA A 97 10.76 -5.69 21.16
N GLU A 98 10.04 -5.00 22.05
CA GLU A 98 10.27 -5.08 23.50
C GLU A 98 9.78 -6.39 24.09
N ALA A 99 8.78 -7.01 23.47
CA ALA A 99 8.27 -8.35 23.82
C ALA A 99 7.57 -9.00 22.64
N GLY A 100 7.36 -10.30 22.72
CA GLY A 100 6.62 -11.06 21.73
C GLY A 100 7.49 -11.55 20.57
N THR A 101 6.84 -12.24 19.64
CA THR A 101 7.48 -12.89 18.49
C THR A 101 6.67 -12.70 17.22
N TYR A 102 7.33 -12.85 16.08
CA TYR A 102 6.67 -12.93 14.78
C TYR A 102 7.36 -14.00 13.91
N ASN A 103 6.56 -14.63 13.05
CA ASN A 103 7.05 -15.63 12.12
C ASN A 103 6.41 -15.44 10.73
N TRP A 104 7.27 -15.29 9.73
CA TRP A 104 6.85 -15.32 8.34
C TRP A 104 6.66 -16.76 7.85
N GLY A 105 5.65 -16.99 7.01
CA GLY A 105 5.53 -18.24 6.27
C GLY A 105 6.75 -18.48 5.38
N ILE A 106 7.17 -19.74 5.25
CA ILE A 106 8.39 -20.11 4.53
C ILE A 106 8.37 -19.79 3.02
N THR A 107 7.18 -19.59 2.45
CA THR A 107 7.02 -19.27 1.03
C THR A 107 6.91 -17.77 0.77
N ILE A 108 6.96 -16.95 1.81
CA ILE A 108 6.68 -15.52 1.72
C ILE A 108 7.93 -14.75 1.34
N THR A 109 7.76 -13.91 0.32
CA THR A 109 8.71 -12.89 -0.10
C THR A 109 8.09 -11.52 0.11
N THR A 110 8.83 -10.57 0.66
CA THR A 110 8.32 -9.25 1.02
C THR A 110 8.96 -8.16 0.18
N ALA A 111 8.17 -7.14 -0.15
CA ALA A 111 8.65 -5.86 -0.64
C ALA A 111 8.13 -4.77 0.29
N TYR A 112 9.02 -3.95 0.82
CA TYR A 112 8.71 -2.96 1.83
C TYR A 112 8.87 -1.54 1.30
N LEU A 113 7.81 -0.74 1.45
CA LEU A 113 7.81 0.69 1.21
C LEU A 113 7.76 1.40 2.58
N PRO A 114 8.91 1.85 3.11
CA PRO A 114 8.96 2.52 4.41
C PRO A 114 8.38 3.93 4.34
N LEU A 115 7.98 4.47 5.48
CA LEU A 115 7.52 5.86 5.62
C LEU A 115 8.64 6.84 5.25
N ASP A 116 9.84 6.61 5.76
CA ASP A 116 11.04 7.38 5.42
C ASP A 116 11.90 6.60 4.43
N ASN A 117 12.00 7.11 3.22
CA ASN A 117 12.81 6.53 2.14
C ASN A 117 14.14 7.26 1.90
N THR A 118 14.51 8.22 2.75
CA THR A 118 15.66 9.10 2.53
C THR A 118 16.97 8.34 2.33
N ALA A 119 17.19 7.29 3.11
CA ALA A 119 18.40 6.48 3.03
C ALA A 119 18.59 5.77 1.68
N PHE A 120 17.52 5.51 0.94
CA PHE A 120 17.60 4.88 -0.39
C PHE A 120 18.19 5.81 -1.46
N PHE A 121 18.15 7.11 -1.23
CA PHE A 121 18.54 8.14 -2.19
C PHE A 121 19.80 8.92 -1.80
N ASP A 122 20.51 8.46 -0.79
CA ASP A 122 21.78 9.03 -0.34
C ASP A 122 22.95 8.48 -1.19
N SER A 123 22.90 8.75 -2.48
CA SER A 123 23.97 8.39 -3.42
C SER A 123 23.99 9.31 -4.63
N GLU A 124 25.07 9.28 -5.39
CA GLU A 124 25.21 10.02 -6.65
C GLU A 124 24.88 9.18 -7.90
N LEU A 125 24.31 7.99 -7.72
CA LEU A 125 23.89 7.17 -8.84
C LEU A 125 22.78 7.86 -9.64
N ASN A 126 22.74 7.61 -10.95
CA ASN A 126 21.58 7.97 -11.75
C ASN A 126 20.43 6.97 -11.50
N LEU A 127 19.23 7.27 -11.99
CA LEU A 127 18.04 6.46 -11.73
C LEU A 127 18.18 5.01 -12.23
N VAL A 128 18.82 4.82 -13.39
CA VAL A 128 18.99 3.50 -14.00
C VAL A 128 19.92 2.63 -13.16
N ASP A 129 21.06 3.16 -12.76
CA ASP A 129 22.04 2.45 -11.94
C ASP A 129 21.49 2.19 -10.54
N TRP A 130 20.75 3.14 -9.98
CA TRP A 130 20.08 2.98 -8.72
C TRP A 130 19.05 1.84 -8.76
N LEU A 131 18.19 1.82 -9.78
CA LEU A 131 17.15 0.80 -9.91
C LEU A 131 17.74 -0.59 -10.15
N SER A 132 18.85 -0.66 -10.88
CA SER A 132 19.55 -1.91 -11.20
C SER A 132 20.07 -2.67 -9.99
N GLN A 133 20.18 -2.03 -8.83
CA GLN A 133 20.59 -2.68 -7.57
C GLN A 133 19.52 -3.63 -7.00
N TYR A 134 18.26 -3.48 -7.42
CA TYR A 134 17.11 -4.11 -6.77
C TYR A 134 16.49 -5.28 -7.55
N GLY A 135 16.99 -5.60 -8.71
CA GLY A 135 16.47 -6.74 -9.46
C GLY A 135 17.24 -7.01 -10.74
N PRO A 136 17.01 -8.17 -11.36
CA PRO A 136 17.65 -8.53 -12.60
C PRO A 136 17.13 -7.69 -13.77
N GLY A 137 17.96 -7.44 -14.74
CA GLY A 137 17.62 -6.76 -15.97
C GLY A 137 18.77 -5.90 -16.49
N ASN A 138 18.72 -5.58 -17.76
CA ASN A 138 19.67 -4.68 -18.39
C ASN A 138 19.17 -3.23 -18.35
N GLU A 139 19.99 -2.31 -18.80
CA GLU A 139 19.68 -0.88 -18.87
C GLU A 139 18.35 -0.58 -19.59
N VAL A 140 18.06 -1.30 -20.67
CA VAL A 140 16.82 -1.13 -21.45
C VAL A 140 15.61 -1.49 -20.61
N ALA A 141 15.67 -2.59 -19.85
CA ALA A 141 14.60 -3.00 -18.95
C ALA A 141 14.39 -1.96 -17.85
N MET A 142 15.45 -1.44 -17.23
CA MET A 142 15.37 -0.41 -16.18
C MET A 142 14.76 0.89 -16.72
N LYS A 143 15.19 1.35 -17.89
CA LYS A 143 14.58 2.50 -18.59
C LYS A 143 13.11 2.26 -18.90
N GLY A 144 12.72 1.04 -19.25
CA GLY A 144 11.33 0.64 -19.45
C GLY A 144 10.50 0.76 -18.18
N PHE A 145 11.00 0.29 -17.04
CA PHE A 145 10.34 0.45 -15.74
C PHE A 145 10.17 1.92 -15.36
N LEU A 146 11.23 2.70 -15.48
CA LEU A 146 11.19 4.13 -15.18
C LEU A 146 10.24 4.90 -16.12
N GLY A 147 10.24 4.54 -17.41
CA GLY A 147 9.31 5.13 -18.38
C GLY A 147 7.84 4.85 -18.04
N ARG A 148 7.50 3.65 -17.58
CA ARG A 148 6.15 3.35 -17.07
C ARG A 148 5.80 4.18 -15.84
N MET A 149 6.79 4.54 -15.02
CA MET A 149 6.62 5.45 -13.89
C MET A 149 6.66 6.93 -14.28
N LEU A 150 6.51 7.22 -15.59
CA LEU A 150 6.43 8.57 -16.16
C LEU A 150 7.74 9.39 -16.10
N PHE A 151 8.88 8.75 -15.91
CA PHE A 151 10.18 9.42 -16.09
C PHE A 151 10.49 9.57 -17.57
N LYS A 152 10.86 10.77 -17.97
CA LYS A 152 11.33 11.06 -19.32
C LYS A 152 12.76 10.56 -19.52
N GLN A 153 13.16 10.39 -20.78
CA GLN A 153 14.49 9.88 -21.11
C GLN A 153 15.63 10.72 -20.52
N GLU A 154 15.50 12.04 -20.50
CA GLU A 154 16.46 12.95 -19.89
C GLU A 154 16.46 12.93 -18.35
N GLU A 155 15.37 12.49 -17.74
CA GLU A 155 15.25 12.43 -16.27
C GLU A 155 15.94 11.20 -15.69
N VAL A 156 16.09 10.12 -16.46
CA VAL A 156 16.72 8.88 -15.97
C VAL A 156 18.22 9.02 -15.70
N GLU A 157 18.83 10.07 -16.27
CA GLU A 157 20.24 10.42 -16.02
C GLU A 157 20.44 11.32 -14.79
N LYS A 158 19.36 11.81 -14.18
CA LYS A 158 19.45 12.59 -12.94
C LYS A 158 20.03 11.74 -11.82
N LYS A 159 20.81 12.36 -10.95
CA LYS A 159 21.26 11.73 -9.70
C LYS A 159 20.09 11.59 -8.75
N VAL A 160 20.01 10.45 -8.05
CA VAL A 160 18.88 10.16 -7.16
C VAL A 160 18.81 11.08 -5.93
N ASN A 161 19.92 11.67 -5.52
CA ASN A 161 19.97 12.60 -4.38
C ASN A 161 19.34 13.98 -4.67
N VAL A 162 19.04 14.31 -5.94
CA VAL A 162 18.39 15.58 -6.31
C VAL A 162 16.90 15.44 -6.66
N LEU A 163 16.34 14.25 -6.50
CA LEU A 163 14.94 13.98 -6.83
C LEU A 163 13.98 14.67 -5.84
N SER A 164 12.81 15.07 -6.36
CA SER A 164 11.69 15.51 -5.52
C SER A 164 11.08 14.35 -4.72
N GLY A 165 10.27 14.65 -3.70
CA GLY A 165 9.59 13.62 -2.93
C GLY A 165 8.70 12.70 -3.77
N GLY A 166 7.96 13.26 -4.73
CA GLY A 166 7.14 12.48 -5.66
C GLY A 166 7.95 11.61 -6.62
N GLU A 167 9.06 12.13 -7.14
CA GLU A 167 9.99 11.36 -7.97
C GLU A 167 10.63 10.21 -7.18
N LYS A 168 11.06 10.44 -5.94
CA LYS A 168 11.57 9.39 -5.04
C LYS A 168 10.53 8.30 -4.80
N MET A 169 9.28 8.69 -4.55
CA MET A 169 8.20 7.71 -4.34
C MET A 169 7.94 6.88 -5.59
N ARG A 170 7.93 7.47 -6.77
CA ARG A 170 7.80 6.73 -8.04
C ARG A 170 8.98 5.77 -8.26
N CYS A 171 10.19 6.14 -7.87
CA CYS A 171 11.35 5.25 -7.87
C CYS A 171 11.16 4.06 -6.91
N MET A 172 10.65 4.32 -5.70
CA MET A 172 10.36 3.25 -4.72
C MET A 172 9.31 2.27 -5.25
N ILE A 173 8.28 2.75 -5.92
CA ILE A 173 7.26 1.89 -6.54
C ILE A 173 7.86 1.07 -7.69
N ALA A 174 8.72 1.65 -8.52
CA ALA A 174 9.45 0.92 -9.57
C ALA A 174 10.32 -0.21 -8.96
N ARG A 175 11.04 0.09 -7.87
CA ARG A 175 11.84 -0.89 -7.12
C ARG A 175 10.98 -2.06 -6.63
N MET A 176 9.82 -1.78 -6.05
CA MET A 176 8.92 -2.82 -5.55
C MET A 176 8.41 -3.73 -6.67
N GLN A 177 8.12 -3.17 -7.85
CA GLN A 177 7.69 -3.97 -9.02
C GLN A 177 8.78 -4.95 -9.47
N LEU A 178 10.06 -4.55 -9.39
CA LEU A 178 11.19 -5.43 -9.72
C LEU A 178 11.36 -6.60 -8.77
N GLN A 179 10.97 -6.44 -7.51
CA GLN A 179 11.16 -7.45 -6.48
C GLN A 179 10.24 -8.67 -6.64
N ASN A 180 9.14 -8.55 -7.37
CA ASN A 180 8.16 -9.62 -7.62
C ASN A 180 7.74 -10.37 -6.33
N ALA A 181 7.61 -9.64 -5.23
CA ALA A 181 7.23 -10.19 -3.94
C ALA A 181 5.76 -10.60 -3.88
N ASN A 182 5.44 -11.61 -3.08
CA ASN A 182 4.06 -12.06 -2.89
C ASN A 182 3.36 -11.42 -1.68
N CYS A 183 4.08 -10.62 -0.90
CA CYS A 183 3.52 -9.79 0.17
C CYS A 183 4.11 -8.38 0.12
N LEU A 184 3.25 -7.39 -0.05
CA LEU A 184 3.63 -5.98 -0.06
C LEU A 184 3.38 -5.37 1.32
N ILE A 185 4.36 -4.65 1.86
CA ILE A 185 4.27 -3.93 3.12
C ILE A 185 4.42 -2.44 2.81
N LEU A 186 3.37 -1.65 3.08
CA LEU A 186 3.27 -0.26 2.64
C LEU A 186 2.96 0.65 3.82
N ASP A 187 3.92 1.49 4.20
CA ASP A 187 3.73 2.48 5.26
C ASP A 187 3.33 3.82 4.65
N THR A 188 2.04 4.15 4.74
CA THR A 188 1.44 5.40 4.23
C THR A 188 1.84 5.71 2.78
N PRO A 189 1.56 4.80 1.83
CA PRO A 189 2.15 4.81 0.49
C PRO A 189 1.67 5.94 -0.42
N THR A 190 0.59 6.63 -0.07
CA THR A 190 0.02 7.71 -0.87
C THR A 190 0.65 9.07 -0.60
N ASN A 191 1.49 9.18 0.41
CA ASN A 191 2.25 10.39 0.68
C ASN A 191 3.16 10.75 -0.51
N HIS A 192 3.18 12.02 -0.88
CA HIS A 192 3.99 12.57 -1.97
C HIS A 192 3.64 12.08 -3.39
N LEU A 193 2.55 11.36 -3.57
CA LEU A 193 2.04 11.02 -4.90
C LEU A 193 1.00 12.03 -5.38
N ASP A 194 1.01 12.30 -6.68
CA ASP A 194 -0.08 13.01 -7.33
C ASP A 194 -1.34 12.14 -7.47
N LEU A 195 -2.45 12.75 -7.78
CA LEU A 195 -3.75 12.08 -7.81
C LEU A 195 -3.80 10.93 -8.83
N GLU A 196 -3.17 11.11 -9.99
CA GLU A 196 -3.09 10.11 -11.04
C GLU A 196 -2.26 8.90 -10.61
N SER A 197 -1.16 9.15 -9.92
CA SER A 197 -0.31 8.08 -9.35
C SER A 197 -1.01 7.34 -8.22
N ILE A 198 -1.72 8.03 -7.33
CA ILE A 198 -2.55 7.40 -6.28
C ILE A 198 -3.58 6.48 -6.90
N GLN A 199 -4.29 6.93 -7.94
CA GLN A 199 -5.32 6.12 -8.60
C GLN A 199 -4.74 4.88 -9.28
N ALA A 200 -3.63 5.02 -10.01
CA ALA A 200 -2.95 3.89 -10.65
C ALA A 200 -2.44 2.90 -9.61
N PHE A 201 -1.88 3.38 -8.52
CA PHE A 201 -1.40 2.57 -7.41
C PHE A 201 -2.54 1.79 -6.74
N ASN A 202 -3.63 2.48 -6.39
CA ASN A 202 -4.83 1.87 -5.81
C ASN A 202 -5.39 0.76 -6.71
N ASN A 203 -5.61 1.03 -7.99
CA ASN A 203 -6.17 0.05 -8.94
C ASN A 203 -5.29 -1.21 -9.02
N ASN A 204 -3.99 -1.06 -9.00
CA ASN A 204 -3.07 -2.19 -9.07
C ASN A 204 -2.95 -2.96 -7.75
N LEU A 205 -3.09 -2.30 -6.61
CA LEU A 205 -3.19 -2.99 -5.32
C LEU A 205 -4.49 -3.78 -5.20
N VAL A 206 -5.60 -3.25 -5.67
CA VAL A 206 -6.89 -3.98 -5.74
C VAL A 206 -6.76 -5.23 -6.62
N ALA A 207 -6.08 -5.12 -7.77
CA ALA A 207 -5.89 -6.21 -8.71
C ALA A 207 -4.82 -7.23 -8.26
N PHE A 208 -3.93 -6.85 -7.36
CA PHE A 208 -2.83 -7.70 -6.89
C PHE A 208 -3.36 -8.98 -6.20
N LYS A 209 -2.83 -10.13 -6.60
CA LYS A 209 -3.28 -11.45 -6.09
C LYS A 209 -2.56 -11.89 -4.82
N GLY A 210 -1.46 -11.24 -4.46
CA GLY A 210 -0.72 -11.49 -3.22
C GLY A 210 -1.34 -10.81 -2.01
N ASN A 211 -0.64 -10.88 -0.89
CA ASN A 211 -1.02 -10.21 0.34
C ASN A 211 -0.52 -8.76 0.38
N ILE A 212 -1.28 -7.92 1.05
CA ILE A 212 -0.91 -6.53 1.33
C ILE A 212 -1.09 -6.27 2.81
N ILE A 213 -0.07 -5.68 3.42
CA ILE A 213 -0.06 -5.17 4.79
C ILE A 213 0.25 -3.69 4.68
N PHE A 214 -0.64 -2.81 5.11
CA PHE A 214 -0.46 -1.38 4.89
C PHE A 214 -1.08 -0.49 5.96
N SER A 215 -0.66 0.75 5.97
CA SER A 215 -1.29 1.87 6.68
C SER A 215 -1.63 2.97 5.71
N SER A 216 -2.66 3.75 5.99
CA SER A 216 -3.04 4.93 5.21
C SER A 216 -3.92 5.88 6.03
N HIS A 217 -3.92 7.16 5.68
CA HIS A 217 -4.87 8.17 6.14
C HIS A 217 -5.95 8.47 5.10
N ASP A 218 -5.82 7.92 3.90
CA ASP A 218 -6.77 8.08 2.81
C ASP A 218 -7.93 7.10 2.96
N HIS A 219 -9.12 7.63 3.23
CA HIS A 219 -10.33 6.84 3.46
C HIS A 219 -10.68 5.97 2.24
N GLU A 220 -10.67 6.54 1.04
CA GLU A 220 -11.02 5.84 -0.19
C GLU A 220 -10.01 4.73 -0.51
N PHE A 221 -8.73 5.01 -0.28
CA PHE A 221 -7.67 4.02 -0.45
C PHE A 221 -7.85 2.81 0.48
N ILE A 222 -8.16 3.06 1.76
CA ILE A 222 -8.43 1.98 2.72
C ILE A 222 -9.67 1.19 2.29
N GLU A 223 -10.77 1.89 1.99
CA GLU A 223 -12.05 1.26 1.65
C GLU A 223 -11.96 0.36 0.42
N THR A 224 -11.20 0.78 -0.59
CA THR A 224 -11.08 0.02 -1.84
C THR A 224 -10.08 -1.13 -1.77
N VAL A 225 -9.03 -1.02 -0.97
CA VAL A 225 -7.94 -2.03 -0.92
C VAL A 225 -8.14 -3.05 0.19
N ALA A 226 -8.52 -2.61 1.40
CA ALA A 226 -8.56 -3.48 2.57
C ALA A 226 -9.77 -4.40 2.60
N ASN A 227 -9.55 -5.67 2.96
CA ASN A 227 -10.59 -6.63 3.32
C ASN A 227 -10.51 -7.09 4.79
N ARG A 228 -9.53 -6.59 5.52
CA ARG A 228 -9.34 -6.83 6.96
C ARG A 228 -8.76 -5.59 7.63
N ILE A 229 -9.22 -5.32 8.85
CA ILE A 229 -8.77 -4.17 9.65
C ILE A 229 -8.20 -4.69 10.95
N ILE A 230 -6.98 -4.28 11.27
CA ILE A 230 -6.34 -4.54 12.57
C ILE A 230 -5.94 -3.20 13.17
N GLU A 231 -6.51 -2.86 14.31
CA GLU A 231 -6.14 -1.67 15.07
C GLU A 231 -5.19 -2.04 16.21
N LEU A 232 -4.04 -1.38 16.24
CA LEU A 232 -3.00 -1.56 17.25
C LEU A 232 -3.27 -0.60 18.41
N THR A 233 -3.36 -1.15 19.62
CA THR A 233 -3.62 -0.35 20.82
C THR A 233 -2.64 -0.68 21.94
N PRO A 234 -2.51 0.17 22.98
CA PRO A 234 -1.71 -0.14 24.16
C PRO A 234 -2.19 -1.38 24.94
N ASN A 235 -3.42 -1.83 24.71
CA ASN A 235 -4.05 -2.95 25.43
C ASN A 235 -4.41 -4.15 24.53
N GLY A 236 -3.81 -4.27 23.36
CA GLY A 236 -4.03 -5.38 22.43
C GLY A 236 -4.47 -4.93 21.03
N THR A 237 -5.17 -5.80 20.34
CA THR A 237 -5.66 -5.58 18.97
C THR A 237 -7.16 -5.58 18.89
N ILE A 238 -7.69 -4.78 17.93
CA ILE A 238 -9.05 -4.95 17.43
C ILE A 238 -8.90 -5.47 16.00
N ASP A 239 -9.47 -6.64 15.72
CA ASP A 239 -9.27 -7.37 14.48
C ASP A 239 -10.61 -7.73 13.85
N LYS A 240 -10.92 -7.18 12.67
CA LYS A 240 -12.20 -7.33 12.01
C LYS A 240 -12.05 -7.60 10.52
N LEU A 241 -12.79 -8.62 10.06
CA LEU A 241 -13.00 -8.90 8.63
C LEU A 241 -14.24 -8.12 8.18
N MET A 242 -14.07 -6.85 7.88
CA MET A 242 -15.14 -5.96 7.43
C MET A 242 -14.57 -4.81 6.63
N ASN A 243 -15.41 -4.05 5.96
CA ASN A 243 -14.96 -2.86 5.27
C ASN A 243 -14.74 -1.67 6.23
N TYR A 244 -14.00 -0.69 5.76
CA TYR A 244 -13.57 0.43 6.60
C TYR A 244 -14.72 1.35 6.99
N ASP A 245 -15.66 1.61 6.08
CA ASP A 245 -16.84 2.42 6.37
C ASP A 245 -17.68 1.84 7.49
N GLU A 246 -17.93 0.53 7.47
CA GLU A 246 -18.63 -0.16 8.54
C GLU A 246 -17.87 -0.07 9.86
N TYR A 247 -16.55 -0.28 9.82
CA TYR A 247 -15.68 -0.24 11.00
C TYR A 247 -15.76 1.10 11.74
N ILE A 248 -15.64 2.21 11.04
CA ILE A 248 -15.60 3.54 11.66
C ILE A 248 -16.97 4.03 12.15
N HIS A 249 -18.08 3.47 11.63
CA HIS A 249 -19.43 3.86 12.00
C HIS A 249 -20.08 2.90 13.00
N ASP A 250 -19.49 1.75 13.28
CA ASP A 250 -20.03 0.77 14.23
C ASP A 250 -19.86 1.26 15.67
N GLU A 251 -21.00 1.42 16.37
CA GLU A 251 -21.03 1.94 17.74
C GLU A 251 -20.40 0.99 18.76
N GLN A 252 -20.47 -0.33 18.54
CA GLN A 252 -19.84 -1.30 19.43
C GLN A 252 -18.32 -1.26 19.28
N ILE A 253 -17.84 -1.10 18.06
CA ILE A 253 -16.40 -0.93 17.78
C ILE A 253 -15.90 0.37 18.37
N LYS A 254 -16.64 1.49 18.23
CA LYS A 254 -16.29 2.76 18.86
C LYS A 254 -16.14 2.62 20.38
N ALA A 255 -17.11 2.01 21.04
CA ALA A 255 -17.06 1.77 22.48
C ALA A 255 -15.91 0.83 22.88
N HIS A 256 -15.62 -0.19 22.06
CA HIS A 256 -14.50 -1.10 22.29
C HIS A 256 -13.15 -0.37 22.15
N ARG A 257 -13.00 0.48 21.13
CA ARG A 257 -11.81 1.30 20.91
C ARG A 257 -11.51 2.20 22.12
N GLU A 258 -12.53 2.87 22.67
CA GLU A 258 -12.31 3.72 23.87
C GLU A 258 -11.72 2.91 25.03
N ARG A 259 -12.21 1.69 25.27
CA ARG A 259 -11.66 0.81 26.31
C ARG A 259 -10.24 0.34 26.03
N MET A 260 -9.89 0.13 24.75
CA MET A 260 -8.58 -0.37 24.37
C MET A 260 -7.48 0.71 24.41
N TYR A 261 -7.88 1.97 24.39
CA TYR A 261 -6.94 3.11 24.49
C TYR A 261 -6.92 3.75 25.89
N SER A 262 -7.82 3.35 26.80
CA SER A 262 -7.87 3.86 28.19
C SER A 262 -6.88 3.11 29.15
#